data_5390e9eae0622b700df09de1054fb4e2
#
_entry.id   5390e9eae0622b700df09de1054fb4e2
#
_cell.length_a   1.000
_cell.length_b   1.000
_cell.length_c   1.000
_cell.angle_alpha   90.00
_cell.angle_beta   90.00
_cell.angle_gamma   90.00
#
_symmetry.space_group_name_H-M   'P 1'
#
loop_
_entity.id
_entity.type
_entity.pdbx_description
1 polymer ?
#
loop_
_entity_poly.entity_id
_entity_poly.type
_entity_poly.pdbx_seq_one_letter_code
_entity_poly.pdbx_strand_id
1 'polypeptide(L)'
;MKPGQQVSRAVGSDAEPLVMALPNGRVLGEVMPLLHRIGVEPEPAFADPASRQLRFATSNPGLDLIRVRSFDVATFVAFGAAHLGVAGNDVLMEFDYSEIYSPLDLDIGRCHMAVAAPADWVGQEDPRSWSHLRVATKYPEIARRHFAAHGVQAECIKLNGAIELAPLLGLCRHIVDLVQTGATLRANGLVEIEHIADVSSRLIVNRPALKTRPEEVGSWIERLRAAALATGHPAAAAG
;
A
#
# COMPACT_ATOMS: atom_id res chain seq x y z
N MET A 1 -13.09 36.97 10.45
CA MET A 1 -12.82 36.17 9.25
C MET A 1 -11.67 36.82 8.48
N LYS A 2 -10.47 36.22 8.51
CA LYS A 2 -9.36 36.66 7.64
C LYS A 2 -9.28 35.67 6.49
N PRO A 3 -9.21 36.11 5.21
CA PRO A 3 -9.07 35.22 4.07
C PRO A 3 -7.68 34.58 4.09
N GLY A 4 -7.63 33.28 3.83
CA GLY A 4 -6.39 32.52 3.76
C GLY A 4 -5.48 33.08 2.67
N GLN A 5 -4.21 33.29 3.02
CA GLN A 5 -3.15 33.60 2.08
C GLN A 5 -2.96 32.39 1.15
N GLN A 6 -3.43 32.54 -0.08
CA GLN A 6 -2.96 31.71 -1.19
C GLN A 6 -1.48 31.98 -1.39
N VAL A 7 -0.65 30.97 -1.20
CA VAL A 7 0.76 31.02 -1.56
C VAL A 7 0.83 31.23 -3.08
N SER A 8 1.28 32.41 -3.49
CA SER A 8 1.46 32.77 -4.90
C SER A 8 2.51 31.83 -5.50
N ARG A 9 2.10 30.96 -6.41
CA ARG A 9 3.01 30.16 -7.23
C ARG A 9 3.84 31.10 -8.10
N ALA A 10 5.17 30.98 -7.99
CA ALA A 10 6.08 31.62 -8.93
C ALA A 10 5.81 31.08 -10.34
N VAL A 11 5.58 31.96 -11.29
CA VAL A 11 5.35 31.70 -12.71
C VAL A 11 6.63 31.10 -13.32
N GLY A 12 6.62 29.80 -13.60
CA GLY A 12 7.78 29.11 -14.18
C GLY A 12 7.56 27.66 -14.52
N SER A 13 6.48 27.31 -15.14
CA SER A 13 6.19 26.28 -16.16
C SER A 13 4.67 26.20 -16.35
N ASP A 14 4.18 26.25 -17.59
CA ASP A 14 2.76 26.12 -17.94
C ASP A 14 2.18 24.71 -17.69
N ALA A 15 2.99 23.76 -17.21
CA ALA A 15 2.54 22.39 -16.94
C ALA A 15 1.99 22.25 -15.52
N GLU A 16 0.82 21.64 -15.38
CA GLU A 16 0.27 21.27 -14.07
C GLU A 16 1.27 20.37 -13.31
N PRO A 17 1.40 20.55 -11.95
CA PRO A 17 2.28 19.72 -11.15
C PRO A 17 1.88 18.25 -11.24
N LEU A 18 2.87 17.37 -11.18
CA LEU A 18 2.61 15.95 -10.96
C LEU A 18 1.91 15.77 -9.60
N VAL A 19 1.07 14.76 -9.50
CA VAL A 19 0.41 14.39 -8.25
C VAL A 19 0.96 13.05 -7.80
N MET A 20 1.43 12.98 -6.54
CA MET A 20 1.86 11.74 -5.90
C MET A 20 0.88 11.36 -4.80
N ALA A 21 0.30 10.16 -4.89
CA ALA A 21 -0.61 9.61 -3.88
C ALA A 21 0.17 8.89 -2.79
N LEU A 22 -0.06 9.28 -1.52
CA LEU A 22 0.57 8.68 -0.34
C LEU A 22 -0.48 8.00 0.54
N PRO A 23 -0.17 6.80 1.10
CA PRO A 23 -1.05 6.12 2.02
C PRO A 23 -1.06 6.78 3.39
N ASN A 24 -2.21 6.78 4.06
CA ASN A 24 -2.29 7.15 5.47
C ASN A 24 -1.66 6.07 6.37
N GLY A 25 -1.35 6.44 7.61
CA GLY A 25 -0.92 5.51 8.65
C GLY A 25 0.58 5.24 8.67
N ARG A 26 0.98 4.03 9.05
CA ARG A 26 2.38 3.65 9.31
C ARG A 26 3.29 3.91 8.11
N VAL A 27 2.90 3.49 6.94
CA VAL A 27 3.70 3.63 5.71
C VAL A 27 3.99 5.09 5.40
N LEU A 28 3.05 6.02 5.68
CA LEU A 28 3.29 7.45 5.53
C LEU A 28 4.50 7.91 6.36
N GLY A 29 4.59 7.46 7.63
CA GLY A 29 5.72 7.79 8.50
C GLY A 29 7.07 7.29 7.98
N GLU A 30 7.08 6.20 7.21
CA GLU A 30 8.28 5.63 6.61
C GLU A 30 8.63 6.26 5.25
N VAL A 31 7.62 6.73 4.49
CA VAL A 31 7.81 7.43 3.20
C VAL A 31 8.32 8.85 3.40
N MET A 32 7.81 9.58 4.40
CA MET A 32 8.17 10.98 4.60
C MET A 32 9.67 11.23 4.73
N PRO A 33 10.46 10.44 5.48
CA PRO A 33 11.91 10.58 5.51
C PRO A 33 12.59 10.44 4.13
N LEU A 34 12.06 9.59 3.23
CA LEU A 34 12.58 9.47 1.86
C LEU A 34 12.30 10.74 1.06
N LEU A 35 11.10 11.30 1.17
CA LEU A 35 10.72 12.55 0.50
C LEU A 35 11.55 13.74 1.01
N HIS A 36 11.73 13.88 2.31
CA HIS A 36 12.56 14.92 2.91
C HIS A 36 14.01 14.84 2.43
N ARG A 37 14.57 13.63 2.32
CA ARG A 37 15.94 13.43 1.82
C ARG A 37 16.14 13.91 0.39
N ILE A 38 15.12 13.85 -0.44
CA ILE A 38 15.15 14.39 -1.80
C ILE A 38 14.63 15.83 -1.90
N GLY A 39 14.51 16.52 -0.74
CA GLY A 39 14.14 17.93 -0.65
C GLY A 39 12.66 18.21 -0.95
N VAL A 40 11.77 17.24 -0.71
CA VAL A 40 10.31 17.43 -0.82
C VAL A 40 9.73 17.65 0.57
N GLU A 41 9.36 18.91 0.83
CA GLU A 41 8.68 19.33 2.05
C GLU A 41 7.24 19.70 1.72
N PRO A 42 6.24 19.00 2.27
CA PRO A 42 4.85 19.40 2.08
C PRO A 42 4.53 20.67 2.89
N GLU A 43 3.51 21.40 2.46
CA GLU A 43 2.99 22.52 3.21
C GLU A 43 2.53 22.11 4.63
N PRO A 44 2.52 23.04 5.63
CA PRO A 44 2.24 22.72 7.03
C PRO A 44 0.89 22.02 7.27
N ALA A 45 -0.12 22.30 6.44
CA ALA A 45 -1.44 21.67 6.52
C ALA A 45 -1.39 20.14 6.31
N PHE A 46 -0.34 19.61 5.68
CA PHE A 46 -0.16 18.17 5.50
C PHE A 46 0.03 17.42 6.83
N ALA A 47 0.72 18.03 7.78
CA ALA A 47 0.98 17.44 9.10
C ALA A 47 -0.14 17.74 10.12
N ASP A 48 -1.05 18.67 9.81
CA ASP A 48 -2.14 19.05 10.71
C ASP A 48 -3.27 18.00 10.72
N PRO A 49 -3.51 17.31 11.84
CA PRO A 49 -4.61 16.34 11.94
C PRO A 49 -6.01 16.98 11.81
N ALA A 50 -6.14 18.27 12.06
CA ALA A 50 -7.40 19.00 11.93
C ALA A 50 -7.66 19.47 10.50
N SER A 51 -6.65 19.43 9.62
CA SER A 51 -6.81 19.81 8.23
C SER A 51 -7.74 18.85 7.50
N ARG A 52 -8.71 19.42 6.78
CA ARG A 52 -9.59 18.68 5.87
C ARG A 52 -9.10 18.73 4.42
N GLN A 53 -7.96 19.35 4.19
CA GLN A 53 -7.32 19.40 2.88
C GLN A 53 -6.84 17.98 2.50
N LEU A 54 -7.00 17.63 1.23
CA LEU A 54 -6.61 16.30 0.71
C LEU A 54 -5.51 16.38 -0.34
N ARG A 55 -5.26 17.57 -0.92
CA ARG A 55 -4.17 17.86 -1.87
C ARG A 55 -3.31 18.99 -1.30
N PHE A 56 -2.02 18.77 -1.29
CA PHE A 56 -1.04 19.61 -0.62
C PHE A 56 0.08 20.00 -1.58
N ALA A 57 0.38 21.27 -1.63
CA ALA A 57 1.57 21.75 -2.33
C ALA A 57 2.84 21.31 -1.60
N THR A 58 3.96 21.26 -2.33
CA THR A 58 5.27 20.97 -1.75
C THR A 58 6.25 22.10 -2.02
N SER A 59 7.44 22.02 -1.39
CA SER A 59 8.59 22.89 -1.70
C SER A 59 9.02 22.81 -3.17
N ASN A 60 8.65 21.74 -3.89
CA ASN A 60 8.87 21.59 -5.32
C ASN A 60 7.59 21.97 -6.09
N PRO A 61 7.59 23.08 -6.87
CA PRO A 61 6.40 23.54 -7.58
C PRO A 61 5.83 22.53 -8.60
N GLY A 62 6.66 21.57 -9.05
CA GLY A 62 6.27 20.54 -10.00
C GLY A 62 5.63 19.30 -9.35
N LEU A 63 5.43 19.26 -8.02
CA LEU A 63 4.87 18.11 -7.31
C LEU A 63 3.88 18.53 -6.24
N ASP A 64 2.68 18.00 -6.32
CA ASP A 64 1.68 18.00 -5.24
C ASP A 64 1.55 16.61 -4.63
N LEU A 65 1.20 16.55 -3.35
CA LEU A 65 0.89 15.30 -2.64
C LEU A 65 -0.61 15.20 -2.39
N ILE A 66 -1.15 13.98 -2.49
CA ILE A 66 -2.47 13.65 -1.95
C ILE A 66 -2.32 12.57 -0.88
N ARG A 67 -3.16 12.64 0.15
CA ARG A 67 -3.16 11.70 1.26
C ARG A 67 -4.47 10.91 1.27
N VAL A 68 -4.38 9.61 0.99
CA VAL A 68 -5.54 8.72 0.80
C VAL A 68 -5.39 7.41 1.60
N ARG A 69 -6.40 6.56 1.61
CA ARG A 69 -6.30 5.21 2.19
C ARG A 69 -5.38 4.34 1.33
N SER A 70 -4.67 3.40 1.95
CA SER A 70 -3.66 2.56 1.26
C SER A 70 -4.21 1.86 0.02
N PHE A 71 -5.44 1.32 0.10
CA PHE A 71 -6.09 0.65 -1.03
C PHE A 71 -6.46 1.62 -2.17
N ASP A 72 -6.73 2.88 -1.84
CA ASP A 72 -7.16 3.87 -2.82
C ASP A 72 -5.97 4.42 -3.62
N VAL A 73 -4.72 4.35 -3.09
CA VAL A 73 -3.52 4.82 -3.78
C VAL A 73 -3.40 4.20 -5.17
N ALA A 74 -3.49 2.87 -5.25
CA ALA A 74 -3.38 2.15 -6.53
C ALA A 74 -4.50 2.56 -7.49
N THR A 75 -5.73 2.74 -7.01
CA THR A 75 -6.86 3.21 -7.80
C THR A 75 -6.63 4.61 -8.36
N PHE A 76 -6.20 5.58 -7.52
CA PHE A 76 -5.90 6.94 -8.00
C PHE A 76 -4.81 6.96 -9.08
N VAL A 77 -3.79 6.10 -8.93
CA VAL A 77 -2.71 5.98 -9.94
C VAL A 77 -3.19 5.27 -11.20
N ALA A 78 -3.92 4.15 -11.08
CA ALA A 78 -4.41 3.40 -12.23
C ALA A 78 -5.29 4.25 -13.15
N PHE A 79 -6.20 5.04 -12.56
CA PHE A 79 -7.11 5.91 -13.30
C PHE A 79 -6.53 7.29 -13.66
N GLY A 80 -5.24 7.54 -13.39
CA GLY A 80 -4.54 8.75 -13.82
C GLY A 80 -4.87 10.01 -13.01
N ALA A 81 -5.62 9.90 -11.91
CA ALA A 81 -5.86 11.02 -10.99
C ALA A 81 -4.60 11.36 -10.17
N ALA A 82 -3.71 10.39 -9.97
CA ALA A 82 -2.35 10.59 -9.51
C ALA A 82 -1.37 10.01 -10.55
N HIS A 83 -0.25 10.69 -10.75
CA HIS A 83 0.80 10.29 -11.70
C HIS A 83 1.74 9.25 -11.09
N LEU A 84 1.99 9.39 -9.78
CA LEU A 84 2.85 8.55 -8.97
C LEU A 84 2.11 8.17 -7.67
N GLY A 85 2.57 7.13 -7.00
CA GLY A 85 2.05 6.78 -5.67
C GLY A 85 2.98 5.83 -4.92
N VAL A 86 2.71 5.67 -3.64
CA VAL A 86 3.37 4.64 -2.81
C VAL A 86 2.31 3.68 -2.31
N ALA A 87 2.42 2.42 -2.71
CA ALA A 87 1.49 1.36 -2.33
C ALA A 87 2.23 0.08 -1.95
N GLY A 88 1.69 -0.68 -1.01
CA GLY A 88 2.19 -2.02 -0.73
C GLY A 88 1.95 -2.96 -1.92
N ASN A 89 2.86 -3.90 -2.15
CA ASN A 89 2.67 -4.90 -3.19
C ASN A 89 1.47 -5.82 -2.91
N ASP A 90 0.99 -5.90 -1.67
CA ASP A 90 -0.29 -6.53 -1.30
C ASP A 90 -1.47 -5.92 -2.06
N VAL A 91 -1.52 -4.59 -2.14
CA VAL A 91 -2.56 -3.86 -2.88
C VAL A 91 -2.43 -4.11 -4.39
N LEU A 92 -1.18 -4.14 -4.90
CA LEU A 92 -0.92 -4.41 -6.32
C LEU A 92 -1.32 -5.83 -6.69
N MET A 93 -1.01 -6.82 -5.86
CA MET A 93 -1.41 -8.22 -6.05
C MET A 93 -2.94 -8.41 -5.96
N GLU A 94 -3.63 -7.63 -5.13
CA GLU A 94 -5.08 -7.73 -4.98
C GLU A 94 -5.82 -7.20 -6.21
N PHE A 95 -5.41 -6.04 -6.75
CA PHE A 95 -6.13 -5.37 -7.82
C PHE A 95 -5.61 -5.64 -9.24
N ASP A 96 -4.32 -5.97 -9.38
CA ASP A 96 -3.66 -6.31 -10.65
C ASP A 96 -3.96 -5.33 -11.81
N TYR A 97 -3.85 -4.02 -11.54
CA TYR A 97 -4.12 -2.98 -12.53
C TYR A 97 -3.04 -2.93 -13.62
N SER A 98 -3.42 -3.16 -14.87
CA SER A 98 -2.51 -3.11 -16.04
C SER A 98 -1.94 -1.71 -16.32
N GLU A 99 -2.63 -0.66 -15.85
CA GLU A 99 -2.25 0.76 -16.03
C GLU A 99 -1.15 1.20 -15.07
N ILE A 100 -0.79 0.36 -14.10
CA ILE A 100 0.28 0.62 -13.14
C ILE A 100 1.60 0.02 -13.63
N TYR A 101 2.67 0.79 -13.48
CA TYR A 101 4.04 0.33 -13.54
C TYR A 101 4.69 0.50 -12.17
N SER A 102 5.36 -0.53 -11.67
CA SER A 102 6.04 -0.53 -10.37
C SER A 102 7.56 -0.60 -10.56
N PRO A 103 8.26 0.53 -10.76
CA PRO A 103 9.69 0.57 -11.10
C PRO A 103 10.62 0.32 -9.90
N LEU A 104 10.14 0.45 -8.67
CA LEU A 104 11.02 0.49 -7.50
C LEU A 104 10.34 -0.09 -6.27
N ASP A 105 11.00 -1.05 -5.63
CA ASP A 105 10.72 -1.43 -4.24
C ASP A 105 11.42 -0.42 -3.32
N LEU A 106 10.64 0.25 -2.47
CA LEU A 106 11.15 1.22 -1.51
C LEU A 106 11.69 0.56 -0.24
N ASP A 107 11.43 -0.73 -0.09
CA ASP A 107 11.83 -1.56 1.04
C ASP A 107 11.39 -1.04 2.42
N ILE A 108 10.26 -0.36 2.46
CA ILE A 108 9.60 0.16 3.66
C ILE A 108 8.24 -0.51 3.87
N GLY A 109 7.70 -0.40 5.08
CA GLY A 109 6.42 -1.00 5.43
C GLY A 109 6.46 -2.53 5.44
N ARG A 110 7.62 -3.15 5.62
CA ARG A 110 7.82 -4.61 5.56
C ARG A 110 6.90 -5.36 6.50
N CYS A 111 6.23 -6.35 5.97
CA CYS A 111 5.42 -7.35 6.65
C CYS A 111 5.28 -8.57 5.73
N HIS A 112 4.46 -9.52 6.10
CA HIS A 112 4.11 -10.62 5.21
C HIS A 112 2.60 -10.89 5.26
N MET A 113 2.09 -11.54 4.24
CA MET A 113 0.72 -12.03 4.20
C MET A 113 0.71 -13.50 4.59
N ALA A 114 -0.20 -13.86 5.49
CA ALA A 114 -0.29 -15.21 6.01
C ALA A 114 -1.74 -15.67 6.14
N VAL A 115 -1.93 -16.99 6.10
CA VAL A 115 -3.13 -17.65 6.60
C VAL A 115 -2.97 -17.84 8.10
N ALA A 116 -3.98 -17.50 8.87
CA ALA A 116 -4.00 -17.73 10.31
C ALA A 116 -5.32 -18.40 10.75
N ALA A 117 -5.25 -19.13 11.85
CA ALA A 117 -6.39 -19.85 12.44
C ALA A 117 -6.28 -19.84 13.97
N PRO A 118 -7.37 -20.17 14.71
CA PRO A 118 -7.31 -20.36 16.16
C PRO A 118 -6.29 -21.43 16.55
N ALA A 119 -5.49 -21.17 17.60
CA ALA A 119 -4.39 -22.04 18.02
C ALA A 119 -4.87 -23.43 18.45
N ASP A 120 -6.05 -23.53 19.04
CA ASP A 120 -6.70 -24.79 19.44
C ASP A 120 -7.19 -25.63 18.26
N TRP A 121 -7.24 -25.04 17.06
CA TRP A 121 -7.65 -25.71 15.82
C TRP A 121 -6.50 -26.34 15.04
N VAL A 122 -5.27 -25.87 15.26
CA VAL A 122 -4.09 -26.36 14.54
C VAL A 122 -3.84 -27.81 14.85
N GLY A 123 -3.76 -28.63 13.79
CA GLY A 123 -3.55 -30.06 13.89
C GLY A 123 -4.84 -30.91 14.07
N GLN A 124 -6.03 -30.29 14.17
CA GLN A 124 -7.29 -31.04 14.24
C GLN A 124 -7.79 -31.48 12.85
N GLU A 125 -7.41 -30.78 11.80
CA GLU A 125 -7.77 -31.11 10.40
C GLU A 125 -6.51 -31.22 9.55
N ASP A 126 -6.49 -32.17 8.61
CA ASP A 126 -5.45 -32.22 7.58
C ASP A 126 -5.78 -31.21 6.48
N PRO A 127 -4.93 -30.19 6.22
CA PRO A 127 -5.15 -29.21 5.15
C PRO A 127 -5.38 -29.83 3.77
N ARG A 128 -4.84 -31.05 3.54
CA ARG A 128 -5.04 -31.79 2.28
C ARG A 128 -6.47 -32.31 2.10
N SER A 129 -7.24 -32.39 3.17
CA SER A 129 -8.66 -32.77 3.12
C SER A 129 -9.60 -31.62 2.80
N TRP A 130 -9.10 -30.40 2.75
CA TRP A 130 -9.91 -29.23 2.45
C TRP A 130 -10.31 -29.21 0.98
N SER A 131 -11.60 -29.25 0.69
CA SER A 131 -12.15 -29.01 -0.65
C SER A 131 -12.83 -27.63 -0.75
N HIS A 132 -13.37 -27.15 0.37
CA HIS A 132 -14.04 -25.87 0.50
C HIS A 132 -13.81 -25.32 1.91
N LEU A 133 -13.49 -24.03 2.00
CA LEU A 133 -13.38 -23.34 3.29
C LEU A 133 -13.84 -21.88 3.19
N ARG A 134 -14.19 -21.32 4.34
CA ARG A 134 -14.57 -19.93 4.49
C ARG A 134 -13.43 -19.14 5.13
N VAL A 135 -13.08 -18.00 4.50
CA VAL A 135 -11.94 -17.16 4.88
C VAL A 135 -12.38 -15.72 5.04
N ALA A 136 -12.11 -15.08 6.18
CA ALA A 136 -12.27 -13.64 6.31
C ALA A 136 -10.97 -12.94 5.93
N THR A 137 -11.06 -11.91 5.10
CA THR A 137 -9.88 -11.21 4.59
C THR A 137 -10.22 -9.83 4.03
N LYS A 138 -9.22 -8.98 3.99
CA LYS A 138 -9.23 -7.73 3.23
C LYS A 138 -8.83 -7.94 1.77
N TYR A 139 -8.26 -9.11 1.44
CA TYR A 139 -7.60 -9.46 0.18
C TYR A 139 -8.27 -10.70 -0.47
N PRO A 140 -9.54 -10.58 -0.91
CA PRO A 140 -10.28 -11.72 -1.43
C PRO A 140 -9.67 -12.34 -2.70
N GLU A 141 -9.06 -11.56 -3.59
CA GLU A 141 -8.49 -12.08 -4.82
C GLU A 141 -7.19 -12.85 -4.54
N ILE A 142 -6.35 -12.35 -3.65
CA ILE A 142 -5.13 -13.05 -3.22
C ILE A 142 -5.52 -14.36 -2.51
N ALA A 143 -6.48 -14.31 -1.58
CA ALA A 143 -6.92 -15.49 -0.86
C ALA A 143 -7.48 -16.55 -1.81
N ARG A 144 -8.35 -16.17 -2.76
CA ARG A 144 -8.89 -17.13 -3.75
C ARG A 144 -7.80 -17.77 -4.59
N ARG A 145 -6.85 -16.97 -5.11
CA ARG A 145 -5.73 -17.49 -5.91
C ARG A 145 -4.85 -18.43 -5.11
N HIS A 146 -4.55 -18.08 -3.87
CA HIS A 146 -3.73 -18.88 -2.99
C HIS A 146 -4.37 -20.26 -2.74
N PHE A 147 -5.62 -20.31 -2.28
CA PHE A 147 -6.32 -21.57 -2.01
C PHE A 147 -6.62 -22.36 -3.29
N ALA A 148 -6.94 -21.71 -4.40
CA ALA A 148 -7.14 -22.38 -5.68
C ALA A 148 -5.86 -23.09 -6.18
N ALA A 149 -4.68 -22.53 -5.94
CA ALA A 149 -3.40 -23.17 -6.26
C ALA A 149 -3.18 -24.47 -5.48
N HIS A 150 -3.84 -24.64 -4.33
CA HIS A 150 -3.85 -25.85 -3.52
C HIS A 150 -5.08 -26.76 -3.78
N GLY A 151 -5.89 -26.43 -4.80
CA GLY A 151 -7.10 -27.20 -5.13
C GLY A 151 -8.28 -26.97 -4.18
N VAL A 152 -8.24 -25.90 -3.37
CA VAL A 152 -9.26 -25.57 -2.37
C VAL A 152 -10.12 -24.41 -2.85
N GLN A 153 -11.45 -24.54 -2.74
CA GLN A 153 -12.38 -23.45 -3.03
C GLN A 153 -12.55 -22.57 -1.77
N ALA A 154 -12.14 -21.31 -1.85
CA ALA A 154 -12.29 -20.35 -0.77
C ALA A 154 -13.52 -19.45 -0.95
N GLU A 155 -14.48 -19.53 -0.02
CA GLU A 155 -15.54 -18.54 0.14
C GLU A 155 -14.98 -17.37 0.97
N CYS A 156 -14.66 -16.23 0.30
CA CYS A 156 -14.06 -15.09 0.95
C CYS A 156 -15.10 -14.14 1.51
N ILE A 157 -15.04 -13.87 2.83
CA ILE A 157 -15.80 -12.84 3.52
C ILE A 157 -14.92 -11.59 3.56
N LYS A 158 -15.27 -10.57 2.77
CA LYS A 158 -14.50 -9.33 2.74
C LYS A 158 -14.78 -8.46 3.96
N LEU A 159 -13.72 -8.19 4.74
CA LEU A 159 -13.70 -7.25 5.84
C LEU A 159 -12.67 -6.14 5.56
N ASN A 160 -12.86 -4.95 6.15
CA ASN A 160 -11.94 -3.83 5.97
C ASN A 160 -10.98 -3.63 7.16
N GLY A 161 -11.19 -4.36 8.26
CA GLY A 161 -10.38 -4.31 9.48
C GLY A 161 -10.94 -5.21 10.55
N ALA A 162 -10.22 -5.37 11.67
CA ALA A 162 -10.56 -6.26 12.79
C ALA A 162 -10.87 -7.70 12.31
N ILE A 163 -10.08 -8.20 11.38
CA ILE A 163 -10.29 -9.49 10.71
C ILE A 163 -10.18 -10.64 11.72
N GLU A 164 -9.37 -10.47 12.75
CA GLU A 164 -9.17 -11.41 13.86
C GLU A 164 -10.45 -11.70 14.67
N LEU A 165 -11.45 -10.82 14.59
CA LEU A 165 -12.75 -11.06 15.22
C LEU A 165 -13.58 -12.14 14.51
N ALA A 166 -13.32 -12.38 13.21
CA ALA A 166 -14.14 -13.30 12.45
C ALA A 166 -14.10 -14.74 12.99
N PRO A 167 -12.94 -15.34 13.33
CA PRO A 167 -12.90 -16.63 14.00
C PRO A 167 -13.51 -16.62 15.40
N LEU A 168 -13.26 -15.59 16.19
CA LEU A 168 -13.76 -15.46 17.55
C LEU A 168 -15.30 -15.43 17.62
N LEU A 169 -15.93 -14.85 16.59
CA LEU A 169 -17.39 -14.76 16.47
C LEU A 169 -18.01 -15.91 15.66
N GLY A 170 -17.22 -16.91 15.28
CA GLY A 170 -17.70 -18.08 14.54
C GLY A 170 -18.08 -17.80 13.08
N LEU A 171 -17.63 -16.67 12.51
CA LEU A 171 -17.94 -16.31 11.13
C LEU A 171 -17.16 -17.22 10.12
N CYS A 172 -15.92 -17.54 10.44
CA CYS A 172 -15.05 -18.44 9.69
C CYS A 172 -13.99 -19.02 10.64
N ARG A 173 -13.18 -19.95 10.15
CA ARG A 173 -12.05 -20.52 10.90
C ARG A 173 -10.71 -19.95 10.47
N HIS A 174 -10.60 -19.56 9.21
CA HIS A 174 -9.37 -19.08 8.60
C HIS A 174 -9.48 -17.59 8.29
N ILE A 175 -8.39 -16.90 8.49
CA ILE A 175 -8.23 -15.52 8.01
C ILE A 175 -7.00 -15.44 7.11
N VAL A 176 -7.02 -14.48 6.18
CA VAL A 176 -5.84 -14.06 5.42
C VAL A 176 -5.65 -12.57 5.69
N ASP A 177 -4.51 -12.24 6.29
CA ASP A 177 -4.18 -10.84 6.62
C ASP A 177 -2.68 -10.60 6.63
N LEU A 178 -2.30 -9.32 6.74
CA LEU A 178 -0.92 -8.89 6.89
C LEU A 178 -0.44 -9.09 8.32
N VAL A 179 0.73 -9.66 8.45
CA VAL A 179 1.39 -9.90 9.74
C VAL A 179 2.73 -9.21 9.74
N GLN A 180 2.97 -8.36 10.74
CA GLN A 180 4.26 -7.72 10.95
C GLN A 180 5.05 -8.38 12.09
N THR A 181 4.46 -8.44 13.28
CA THR A 181 5.07 -9.04 14.46
C THR A 181 4.27 -10.22 15.02
N GLY A 182 3.09 -10.48 14.48
CA GLY A 182 2.14 -11.46 14.97
C GLY A 182 1.51 -11.12 16.33
N ALA A 183 1.75 -9.92 16.88
CA ALA A 183 1.25 -9.55 18.20
C ALA A 183 -0.29 -9.54 18.25
N THR A 184 -0.95 -9.01 17.21
CA THR A 184 -2.41 -8.96 17.12
C THR A 184 -3.00 -10.36 17.03
N LEU A 185 -2.41 -11.24 16.22
CA LEU A 185 -2.84 -12.64 16.13
C LEU A 185 -2.78 -13.33 17.48
N ARG A 186 -1.62 -13.26 18.15
CA ARG A 186 -1.43 -13.89 19.49
C ARG A 186 -2.38 -13.32 20.53
N ALA A 187 -2.62 -12.00 20.54
CA ALA A 187 -3.56 -11.37 21.47
C ALA A 187 -5.01 -11.86 21.29
N ASN A 188 -5.34 -12.39 20.10
CA ASN A 188 -6.67 -12.92 19.77
C ASN A 188 -6.68 -14.46 19.68
N GLY A 189 -5.66 -15.15 20.20
CA GLY A 189 -5.60 -16.61 20.22
C GLY A 189 -5.40 -17.26 18.84
N LEU A 190 -4.92 -16.48 17.87
CA LEU A 190 -4.64 -16.96 16.51
C LEU A 190 -3.15 -17.22 16.32
N VAL A 191 -2.85 -18.16 15.44
CA VAL A 191 -1.49 -18.48 15.00
C VAL A 191 -1.42 -18.51 13.48
N GLU A 192 -0.27 -18.16 12.95
CA GLU A 192 0.02 -18.30 11.52
C GLU A 192 0.17 -19.80 11.21
N ILE A 193 -0.46 -20.24 10.12
CA ILE A 193 -0.40 -21.62 9.64
C ILE A 193 0.26 -21.74 8.28
N GLU A 194 0.26 -20.67 7.49
CA GLU A 194 0.86 -20.69 6.17
C GLU A 194 1.28 -19.26 5.74
N HIS A 195 2.50 -19.13 5.20
CA HIS A 195 3.01 -17.90 4.59
C HIS A 195 2.54 -17.82 3.12
N ILE A 196 2.02 -16.67 2.71
CA ILE A 196 1.55 -16.44 1.34
C ILE A 196 2.57 -15.64 0.53
N ALA A 197 2.99 -14.47 1.04
CA ALA A 197 3.91 -13.58 0.34
C ALA A 197 4.54 -12.56 1.28
N ASP A 198 5.78 -12.14 0.97
CA ASP A 198 6.40 -10.98 1.59
C ASP A 198 5.81 -9.68 1.02
N VAL A 199 5.67 -8.69 1.88
CA VAL A 199 5.06 -7.40 1.54
C VAL A 199 6.00 -6.27 1.90
N SER A 200 6.21 -5.40 0.91
CA SER A 200 6.90 -4.11 1.03
C SER A 200 6.17 -3.05 0.23
N SER A 201 6.45 -1.77 0.51
CA SER A 201 5.87 -0.67 -0.25
C SER A 201 6.69 -0.34 -1.47
N ARG A 202 6.01 -0.10 -2.57
CA ARG A 202 6.60 0.18 -3.87
C ARG A 202 6.22 1.57 -4.36
N LEU A 203 7.13 2.19 -5.11
CA LEU A 203 6.78 3.30 -5.98
C LEU A 203 5.99 2.76 -7.15
N ILE A 204 4.82 3.33 -7.38
CA ILE A 204 3.96 3.01 -8.51
C ILE A 204 3.75 4.24 -9.39
N VAL A 205 3.60 4.02 -10.68
CA VAL A 205 3.51 5.05 -11.72
C VAL A 205 2.36 4.73 -12.66
N ASN A 206 1.57 5.73 -13.01
CA ASN A 206 0.60 5.62 -14.08
C ASN A 206 1.31 5.49 -15.43
N ARG A 207 1.04 4.41 -16.20
CA ARG A 207 1.70 4.17 -17.50
C ARG A 207 1.44 5.26 -18.54
N PRO A 208 0.23 5.82 -18.69
CA PRO A 208 0.00 7.01 -19.51
C PRO A 208 0.85 8.21 -19.08
N ALA A 209 0.97 8.50 -17.79
CA ALA A 209 1.81 9.60 -17.29
C ALA A 209 3.29 9.40 -17.65
N LEU A 210 3.80 8.17 -17.55
CA LEU A 210 5.17 7.83 -17.94
C LEU A 210 5.41 8.06 -19.45
N LYS A 211 4.39 7.87 -20.31
CA LYS A 211 4.48 8.11 -21.75
C LYS A 211 4.36 9.58 -22.13
N THR A 212 3.52 10.34 -21.42
CA THR A 212 3.23 11.74 -21.76
C THR A 212 4.19 12.73 -21.10
N ARG A 213 4.78 12.36 -19.95
CA ARG A 213 5.71 13.18 -19.16
C ARG A 213 6.96 12.39 -18.73
N PRO A 214 7.69 11.74 -19.67
CA PRO A 214 8.73 10.76 -19.35
C PRO A 214 9.90 11.34 -18.55
N GLU A 215 10.33 12.56 -18.86
CA GLU A 215 11.47 13.20 -18.20
C GLU A 215 11.14 13.55 -16.74
N GLU A 216 9.96 14.13 -16.49
CA GLU A 216 9.54 14.51 -15.16
C GLU A 216 9.31 13.28 -14.26
N VAL A 217 8.54 12.29 -14.77
CA VAL A 217 8.27 11.05 -14.05
C VAL A 217 9.56 10.27 -13.83
N GLY A 218 10.42 10.17 -14.85
CA GLY A 218 11.72 9.51 -14.76
C GLY A 218 12.62 10.14 -13.69
N SER A 219 12.67 11.48 -13.64
CA SER A 219 13.43 12.21 -12.60
C SER A 219 12.96 11.83 -11.18
N TRP A 220 11.66 11.73 -10.94
CA TRP A 220 11.14 11.32 -9.63
C TRP A 220 11.47 9.87 -9.28
N ILE A 221 11.44 8.95 -10.26
CA ILE A 221 11.84 7.55 -10.06
C ILE A 221 13.31 7.49 -9.61
N GLU A 222 14.21 8.21 -10.30
CA GLU A 222 15.65 8.17 -9.98
C GLU A 222 15.97 8.86 -8.64
N ARG A 223 15.31 9.97 -8.31
CA ARG A 223 15.46 10.63 -7.01
C ARG A 223 15.04 9.71 -5.86
N LEU A 224 13.89 9.05 -5.97
CA LEU A 224 13.40 8.11 -4.95
C LEU A 224 14.28 6.85 -4.88
N ARG A 225 14.81 6.37 -6.02
CA ARG A 225 15.78 5.27 -6.06
C ARG A 225 17.05 5.62 -5.26
N ALA A 226 17.60 6.79 -5.50
CA ALA A 226 18.78 7.28 -4.79
C ALA A 226 18.53 7.41 -3.27
N ALA A 227 17.33 7.91 -2.89
CA ALA A 227 16.94 8.02 -1.49
C ALA A 227 16.80 6.67 -0.80
N ALA A 228 16.20 5.68 -1.45
CA ALA A 228 16.02 4.32 -0.92
C ALA A 228 17.38 3.61 -0.75
N LEU A 229 18.27 3.69 -1.73
CA LEU A 229 19.62 3.12 -1.64
C LEU A 229 20.44 3.71 -0.48
N ALA A 230 20.30 5.01 -0.22
CA ALA A 230 21.00 5.68 0.87
C ALA A 230 20.53 5.28 2.29
N THR A 231 19.41 4.56 2.41
CA THR A 231 18.94 3.98 3.68
C THR A 231 19.53 2.59 3.97
N GLY A 232 20.40 2.07 3.10
CA GLY A 232 20.97 0.73 3.23
C GLY A 232 20.02 -0.39 2.80
N HIS A 233 18.93 -0.04 2.17
CA HIS A 233 17.96 -0.98 1.63
C HIS A 233 18.33 -1.29 0.17
N PRO A 234 18.55 -2.56 -0.21
CA PRO A 234 18.81 -2.92 -1.60
C PRO A 234 17.55 -2.62 -2.42
N ALA A 235 17.63 -1.60 -3.28
CA ALA A 235 16.57 -1.32 -4.24
C ALA A 235 16.54 -2.45 -5.26
N ALA A 236 15.75 -3.49 -5.01
CA ALA A 236 15.52 -4.54 -5.97
C ALA A 236 14.70 -3.95 -7.14
N ALA A 237 15.18 -4.11 -8.37
CA ALA A 237 14.36 -3.85 -9.55
C ALA A 237 13.15 -4.80 -9.49
N ALA A 238 11.95 -4.25 -9.58
CA ALA A 238 10.75 -5.06 -9.71
C ALA A 238 10.81 -5.77 -11.07
N GLY A 239 10.94 -7.11 -11.04
CA GLY A 239 10.84 -7.97 -12.21
C GLY A 239 9.40 -8.01 -12.74
#